data_2c7f117863f5cdbc72c11fcf622e69e0
#
_entry.id   2c7f117863f5cdbc72c11fcf622e69e0
#
_cell.length_a   1.000
_cell.length_b   1.000
_cell.length_c   1.000
_cell.angle_alpha   90.00
_cell.angle_beta   90.00
_cell.angle_gamma   90.00
#
_symmetry.space_group_name_H-M   'P 1'
#
loop_
_entity.id
_entity.type
_entity.pdbx_description
1 polymer ?
#
loop_
_entity_poly.entity_id
_entity_poly.type
_entity_poly.pdbx_seq_one_letter_code
_entity_poly.pdbx_strand_id
1 'polypeptide(L)'
;MSNKTKKKESVRNKKINWLEMFIIVAVTAWLGAYEIMKGYKNLTDVKGILNVSLFNRIVVTIVIALIMAAIYIYKDWIARTMLFLTTVIFSILCVFNGNDIVWDRCTIGKSSYCLIMCCISLLVAYYVKDDIQKCFELIKFSDLTVKIFLIIMGVFLTILISILGYLRYKSYSNATFDFGIFAQMFEYMKRTGRPMTTVERGKLLSHFAIHFSPIYYVWLPVYALFSHPITLDVLEGVMLALPVIPIYLICKNHKIDNKIIVLIEILYIFYPAVATGTKLDVHENCFLILTILMVIYAVEKKSYVLFGLFTFLTLWIKEDAASYLMVLGLYFIVTSDSVSEVKNVEQDKKESIKTKIYGAILLAVSAIYFLVIIKLLEHFGQGVMDGRFRDLYYNQDGGMIQIIRTVFINPGYVLTLLNNTNVNSAVQKADYLIYMLMPIGLLLFTFKKKYSRLILVVPFVLINLIPSYPYMHQLECQYNFGTFALLLYIVLLNLADMKTVQKQWWPALACAVASIVMFAGTFAPYLSYYYDKYKNGKEDYKEVEEIIKTVPKDASVTVSGYYMPHFYRNIDLYDATHLETDDNKHTDYVVVDERDNEEVEKAMIFMLEDEYEEVARKDGWITVYKKVD
;
A
#
# COMPACT_ATOMS: atom_id res chain seq x y z
N MET A 1 14.53 43.41 -39.34
CA MET A 1 15.73 42.53 -39.36
C MET A 1 16.57 42.50 -38.07
N SER A 2 16.24 43.30 -37.05
CA SER A 2 17.09 43.49 -35.82
C SER A 2 16.90 42.44 -34.70
N ASN A 3 15.74 41.75 -34.61
CA ASN A 3 15.48 40.82 -33.48
C ASN A 3 15.92 39.38 -33.72
N LYS A 4 16.13 38.96 -34.95
CA LYS A 4 16.63 37.61 -35.25
C LYS A 4 18.16 37.49 -35.09
N THR A 5 18.88 38.58 -35.28
CA THR A 5 20.34 38.66 -35.14
C THR A 5 20.77 38.67 -33.66
N LYS A 6 20.05 39.37 -32.77
CA LYS A 6 20.33 39.37 -31.33
C LYS A 6 20.10 38.01 -30.67
N LYS A 7 19.14 37.19 -31.17
CA LYS A 7 18.89 35.84 -30.65
C LYS A 7 19.94 34.81 -31.10
N LYS A 8 20.66 35.07 -32.23
CA LYS A 8 21.77 34.22 -32.69
C LYS A 8 23.10 34.54 -32.01
N GLU A 9 23.31 35.79 -31.56
CA GLU A 9 24.54 36.16 -30.83
C GLU A 9 24.53 35.73 -29.37
N SER A 10 23.34 35.59 -28.72
CA SER A 10 23.25 35.10 -27.32
C SER A 10 23.58 33.61 -27.16
N VAL A 11 23.62 32.84 -28.23
CA VAL A 11 23.94 31.41 -28.22
C VAL A 11 25.47 31.14 -28.28
N ARG A 12 26.27 32.16 -28.65
CA ARG A 12 27.69 31.96 -29.01
C ARG A 12 28.71 32.16 -27.90
N ASN A 13 28.30 32.56 -26.65
CA ASN A 13 29.25 32.85 -25.55
C ASN A 13 28.85 32.33 -24.19
N LYS A 14 28.19 31.17 -24.12
CA LYS A 14 28.02 30.51 -22.83
C LYS A 14 29.37 29.87 -22.41
N LYS A 15 30.09 30.49 -21.44
CA LYS A 15 31.29 29.88 -20.88
C LYS A 15 30.96 28.51 -20.34
N ILE A 16 31.60 27.48 -20.88
CA ILE A 16 31.49 26.11 -20.39
C ILE A 16 32.07 26.06 -18.97
N ASN A 17 31.29 25.59 -18.02
CA ASN A 17 31.81 25.26 -16.69
C ASN A 17 32.46 23.88 -16.78
N TRP A 18 33.77 23.85 -16.99
CA TRP A 18 34.51 22.62 -17.20
C TRP A 18 34.50 21.68 -15.98
N LEU A 19 34.48 22.24 -14.76
CA LEU A 19 34.42 21.43 -13.53
C LEU A 19 33.04 20.76 -13.40
N GLU A 20 31.98 21.52 -13.60
CA GLU A 20 30.61 20.99 -13.58
C GLU A 20 30.42 19.93 -14.68
N MET A 21 30.87 20.21 -15.90
CA MET A 21 30.85 19.26 -17.01
C MET A 21 31.55 17.96 -16.64
N PHE A 22 32.77 18.07 -16.09
CA PHE A 22 33.57 16.88 -15.70
C PHE A 22 32.80 16.03 -14.66
N ILE A 23 32.26 16.64 -13.61
CA ILE A 23 31.50 15.95 -12.56
C ILE A 23 30.28 15.25 -13.16
N ILE A 24 29.45 15.97 -13.92
CA ILE A 24 28.22 15.44 -14.52
C ILE A 24 28.55 14.28 -15.46
N VAL A 25 29.51 14.47 -16.35
CA VAL A 25 29.93 13.45 -17.33
C VAL A 25 30.49 12.21 -16.62
N ALA A 26 31.39 12.42 -15.67
CA ALA A 26 32.06 11.30 -14.96
C ALA A 26 31.04 10.48 -14.16
N VAL A 27 30.19 11.14 -13.36
CA VAL A 27 29.19 10.45 -12.53
C VAL A 27 28.16 9.74 -13.41
N THR A 28 27.58 10.43 -14.41
CA THR A 28 26.59 9.81 -15.29
C THR A 28 27.17 8.64 -16.07
N ALA A 29 28.39 8.77 -16.57
CA ALA A 29 29.05 7.69 -17.32
C ALA A 29 29.38 6.50 -16.42
N TRP A 30 29.81 6.75 -15.20
CA TRP A 30 30.14 5.69 -14.24
C TRP A 30 28.91 4.92 -13.79
N LEU A 31 27.81 5.62 -13.43
CA LEU A 31 26.53 5.01 -13.08
C LEU A 31 25.91 4.30 -14.28
N GLY A 32 25.84 4.96 -15.44
CA GLY A 32 25.25 4.39 -16.66
C GLY A 32 26.01 3.15 -17.17
N ALA A 33 27.34 3.12 -17.08
CA ALA A 33 28.12 1.92 -17.41
C ALA A 33 27.77 0.76 -16.47
N TYR A 34 27.56 1.07 -15.21
CA TYR A 34 27.13 0.10 -14.22
C TYR A 34 25.74 -0.48 -14.51
N GLU A 35 24.78 0.36 -14.88
CA GLU A 35 23.42 -0.03 -15.24
C GLU A 35 23.36 -0.93 -16.49
N ILE A 36 24.21 -0.67 -17.50
CA ILE A 36 24.27 -1.41 -18.75
C ILE A 36 24.93 -2.79 -18.59
N MET A 37 25.91 -2.88 -17.71
CA MET A 37 26.72 -4.09 -17.54
C MET A 37 26.07 -5.06 -16.56
N LYS A 38 24.99 -5.71 -16.92
CA LYS A 38 24.31 -6.89 -16.31
C LYS A 38 24.82 -7.42 -14.93
N GLY A 39 25.23 -6.55 -14.02
CA GLY A 39 25.72 -6.93 -12.69
C GLY A 39 24.66 -6.83 -11.58
N TYR A 40 23.41 -6.59 -11.92
CA TYR A 40 22.38 -6.17 -10.97
C TYR A 40 22.09 -7.14 -9.83
N LYS A 41 22.22 -8.44 -10.07
CA LYS A 41 22.02 -9.45 -9.03
C LYS A 41 23.12 -9.47 -7.96
N ASN A 42 24.24 -8.79 -8.21
CA ASN A 42 25.42 -8.83 -7.35
C ASN A 42 25.87 -7.44 -6.89
N LEU A 43 24.97 -6.44 -6.94
CA LEU A 43 25.25 -5.06 -6.53
C LEU A 43 25.73 -4.92 -5.08
N THR A 44 25.34 -5.84 -4.25
CA THR A 44 25.58 -5.85 -2.81
C THR A 44 26.59 -6.92 -2.39
N ASP A 45 27.04 -7.77 -3.31
CA ASP A 45 28.03 -8.81 -3.07
C ASP A 45 29.41 -8.39 -3.62
N VAL A 46 30.42 -8.37 -2.76
CA VAL A 46 31.82 -8.14 -3.14
C VAL A 46 32.31 -9.12 -4.22
N LYS A 47 31.84 -10.37 -4.19
CA LYS A 47 32.15 -11.39 -5.21
C LYS A 47 31.55 -11.06 -6.57
N GLY A 48 30.49 -10.26 -6.65
CA GLY A 48 29.94 -9.77 -7.92
C GLY A 48 30.91 -8.95 -8.74
N ILE A 49 31.88 -8.30 -8.10
CA ILE A 49 32.97 -7.57 -8.78
C ILE A 49 33.81 -8.51 -9.68
N LEU A 50 33.98 -9.76 -9.27
CA LEU A 50 34.78 -10.74 -10.01
C LEU A 50 34.13 -11.16 -11.33
N ASN A 51 32.83 -11.00 -11.48
CA ASN A 51 32.10 -11.35 -12.69
C ASN A 51 32.02 -10.21 -13.71
N VAL A 52 32.57 -9.04 -13.40
CA VAL A 52 32.54 -7.86 -14.28
C VAL A 52 33.94 -7.63 -14.88
N SER A 53 34.06 -7.74 -16.21
CA SER A 53 35.29 -7.39 -16.90
C SER A 53 35.61 -5.90 -16.71
N LEU A 54 36.69 -5.60 -15.99
CA LEU A 54 37.15 -4.23 -15.76
C LEU A 54 37.42 -3.50 -17.09
N PHE A 55 37.98 -4.19 -18.06
CA PHE A 55 38.24 -3.63 -19.39
C PHE A 55 36.96 -3.19 -20.08
N ASN A 56 35.95 -4.09 -20.14
CA ASN A 56 34.65 -3.77 -20.75
C ASN A 56 33.99 -2.60 -20.03
N ARG A 57 34.08 -2.56 -18.70
CA ARG A 57 33.50 -1.46 -17.91
C ARG A 57 34.17 -0.12 -18.25
N ILE A 58 35.52 -0.09 -18.34
CA ILE A 58 36.23 1.13 -18.72
C ILE A 58 35.83 1.58 -20.12
N VAL A 59 35.76 0.66 -21.08
CA VAL A 59 35.33 1.00 -22.46
C VAL A 59 33.92 1.59 -22.49
N VAL A 60 32.96 0.93 -21.85
CA VAL A 60 31.57 1.43 -21.79
C VAL A 60 31.50 2.79 -21.09
N THR A 61 32.22 2.97 -19.98
CA THR A 61 32.28 4.25 -19.27
C THR A 61 32.84 5.36 -20.16
N ILE A 62 33.93 5.10 -20.92
CA ILE A 62 34.51 6.09 -21.85
C ILE A 62 33.50 6.44 -22.95
N VAL A 63 32.84 5.46 -23.55
CA VAL A 63 31.81 5.71 -24.60
C VAL A 63 30.70 6.58 -24.09
N ILE A 64 30.14 6.26 -22.93
CA ILE A 64 29.08 7.07 -22.32
C ILE A 64 29.61 8.48 -21.99
N ALA A 65 30.83 8.59 -21.44
CA ALA A 65 31.43 9.87 -21.11
C ALA A 65 31.59 10.79 -22.36
N LEU A 66 32.01 10.24 -23.48
CA LEU A 66 32.13 11.00 -24.75
C LEU A 66 30.75 11.48 -25.23
N ILE A 67 29.75 10.60 -25.18
CA ILE A 67 28.35 10.97 -25.53
C ILE A 67 27.84 12.07 -24.61
N MET A 68 27.99 11.92 -23.30
CA MET A 68 27.55 12.89 -22.30
C MET A 68 28.29 14.23 -22.41
N ALA A 69 29.58 14.24 -22.71
CA ALA A 69 30.33 15.45 -22.96
C ALA A 69 29.80 16.20 -24.20
N ALA A 70 29.53 15.49 -25.28
CA ALA A 70 28.90 16.07 -26.47
C ALA A 70 27.52 16.66 -26.17
N ILE A 71 26.70 15.94 -25.40
CA ILE A 71 25.37 16.42 -24.97
C ILE A 71 25.49 17.67 -24.09
N TYR A 72 26.44 17.70 -23.14
CA TYR A 72 26.66 18.85 -22.27
C TYR A 72 27.09 20.09 -23.05
N ILE A 73 28.02 19.94 -24.01
CA ILE A 73 28.46 21.02 -24.86
C ILE A 73 27.32 21.56 -25.72
N TYR A 74 26.45 20.68 -26.23
CA TYR A 74 25.29 21.08 -27.05
C TYR A 74 24.17 21.69 -26.23
N LYS A 75 23.75 21.00 -25.14
CA LYS A 75 22.67 21.44 -24.22
C LYS A 75 22.91 20.91 -22.81
N ASP A 76 23.57 21.69 -21.99
CA ASP A 76 23.94 21.36 -20.60
C ASP A 76 22.76 20.89 -19.73
N TRP A 77 21.57 21.48 -19.91
CA TRP A 77 20.39 21.10 -19.16
C TRP A 77 19.93 19.66 -19.44
N ILE A 78 20.13 19.14 -20.67
CA ILE A 78 19.82 17.74 -20.98
C ILE A 78 20.78 16.81 -20.24
N ALA A 79 22.09 17.14 -20.24
CA ALA A 79 23.08 16.35 -19.53
C ALA A 79 22.80 16.31 -18.02
N ARG A 80 22.37 17.42 -17.41
CA ARG A 80 21.95 17.48 -16.00
C ARG A 80 20.69 16.64 -15.75
N THR A 81 19.70 16.66 -16.65
CA THR A 81 18.52 15.80 -16.54
C THR A 81 18.88 14.32 -16.67
N MET A 82 19.85 13.98 -17.53
CA MET A 82 20.35 12.61 -17.66
C MET A 82 21.07 12.14 -16.39
N LEU A 83 21.85 13.00 -15.74
CA LEU A 83 22.44 12.69 -14.42
C LEU A 83 21.35 12.31 -13.40
N PHE A 84 20.24 13.06 -13.36
CA PHE A 84 19.12 12.75 -12.47
C PHE A 84 18.49 11.39 -12.80
N LEU A 85 18.16 11.14 -14.07
CA LEU A 85 17.54 9.88 -14.49
C LEU A 85 18.44 8.68 -14.15
N THR A 86 19.74 8.77 -14.49
CA THR A 86 20.71 7.73 -14.17
C THR A 86 20.83 7.51 -12.66
N THR A 87 20.86 8.58 -11.84
CA THR A 87 20.92 8.45 -10.39
C THR A 87 19.68 7.77 -9.81
N VAL A 88 18.47 8.13 -10.31
CA VAL A 88 17.22 7.50 -9.85
C VAL A 88 17.17 6.04 -10.26
N ILE A 89 17.54 5.69 -11.50
CA ILE A 89 17.61 4.30 -11.97
C ILE A 89 18.62 3.50 -11.13
N PHE A 90 19.79 4.06 -10.89
CA PHE A 90 20.80 3.43 -10.02
C PHE A 90 20.24 3.18 -8.61
N SER A 91 19.58 4.17 -8.02
CA SER A 91 18.97 4.03 -6.70
C SER A 91 17.88 2.96 -6.67
N ILE A 92 17.02 2.90 -7.70
CA ILE A 92 16.01 1.85 -7.87
C ILE A 92 16.66 0.47 -7.90
N LEU A 93 17.72 0.30 -8.71
CA LEU A 93 18.42 -0.98 -8.83
C LEU A 93 19.08 -1.38 -7.50
N CYS A 94 19.68 -0.43 -6.79
CA CYS A 94 20.27 -0.67 -5.49
C CYS A 94 19.26 -1.14 -4.45
N VAL A 95 18.12 -0.44 -4.29
CA VAL A 95 17.12 -0.81 -3.29
C VAL A 95 16.35 -2.07 -3.66
N PHE A 96 16.17 -2.35 -4.94
CA PHE A 96 15.56 -3.57 -5.44
C PHE A 96 16.38 -4.81 -5.07
N ASN A 97 17.70 -4.76 -5.24
CA ASN A 97 18.62 -5.85 -4.95
C ASN A 97 19.10 -5.89 -3.49
N GLY A 98 18.79 -4.86 -2.71
CA GLY A 98 19.27 -4.69 -1.33
C GLY A 98 18.63 -5.63 -0.30
N ASN A 99 17.80 -6.58 -0.71
CA ASN A 99 17.15 -7.54 0.20
C ASN A 99 18.12 -8.54 0.83
N ASP A 100 19.24 -8.81 0.18
CA ASP A 100 20.22 -9.83 0.56
C ASP A 100 21.50 -9.22 1.15
N ILE A 101 21.48 -7.95 1.62
CA ILE A 101 22.64 -7.35 2.27
C ILE A 101 22.76 -7.94 3.67
N VAL A 102 23.27 -9.13 3.74
CA VAL A 102 23.83 -9.68 4.97
C VAL A 102 25.32 -9.28 4.99
N TRP A 103 25.61 -8.20 5.72
CA TRP A 103 26.97 -7.84 6.01
C TRP A 103 27.39 -8.63 7.25
N ASP A 104 28.36 -9.49 7.14
CA ASP A 104 28.89 -10.30 8.26
C ASP A 104 29.27 -9.47 9.51
N ARG A 105 29.35 -8.15 9.41
CA ARG A 105 29.79 -7.25 10.47
C ARG A 105 28.96 -5.97 10.66
N CYS A 106 28.00 -5.68 9.78
CA CYS A 106 27.16 -4.48 9.87
C CYS A 106 25.84 -4.70 9.14
N THR A 107 24.74 -4.86 9.89
CA THR A 107 23.39 -4.89 9.32
C THR A 107 22.86 -3.46 9.24
N ILE A 108 22.88 -2.88 8.03
CA ILE A 108 22.05 -1.70 7.75
C ILE A 108 20.65 -2.23 7.47
N GLY A 109 19.65 -1.81 8.26
CA GLY A 109 18.27 -2.17 8.00
C GLY A 109 17.84 -1.74 6.59
N LYS A 110 17.01 -2.53 5.92
CA LYS A 110 16.53 -2.28 4.56
C LYS A 110 15.92 -0.89 4.40
N SER A 111 15.16 -0.42 5.38
CA SER A 111 14.56 0.91 5.39
C SER A 111 15.60 2.02 5.40
N SER A 112 16.65 1.88 6.21
CA SER A 112 17.76 2.82 6.29
C SER A 112 18.53 2.89 4.96
N TYR A 113 18.72 1.76 4.28
CA TYR A 113 19.31 1.73 2.95
C TYR A 113 18.44 2.43 1.90
N CYS A 114 17.14 2.14 1.90
CA CYS A 114 16.17 2.86 1.05
C CYS A 114 16.20 4.37 1.32
N LEU A 115 16.29 4.78 2.60
CA LEU A 115 16.39 6.18 2.99
C LEU A 115 17.64 6.84 2.41
N ILE A 116 18.83 6.20 2.52
CA ILE A 116 20.08 6.72 1.97
C ILE A 116 19.97 6.91 0.45
N MET A 117 19.48 5.90 -0.27
CA MET A 117 19.35 5.96 -1.73
C MET A 117 18.31 7.00 -2.16
N CYS A 118 17.25 7.15 -1.39
CA CYS A 118 16.26 8.20 -1.57
C CYS A 118 16.88 9.59 -1.37
N CYS A 119 17.65 9.80 -0.29
CA CYS A 119 18.36 11.05 -0.05
C CYS A 119 19.34 11.42 -1.19
N ILE A 120 20.11 10.45 -1.71
CA ILE A 120 20.99 10.66 -2.85
C ILE A 120 20.18 11.11 -4.08
N SER A 121 19.09 10.42 -4.40
CA SER A 121 18.20 10.78 -5.51
C SER A 121 17.62 12.19 -5.34
N LEU A 122 17.19 12.54 -4.13
CA LEU A 122 16.63 13.86 -3.82
C LEU A 122 17.68 14.98 -3.89
N LEU A 123 18.91 14.75 -3.46
CA LEU A 123 20.01 15.73 -3.59
C LEU A 123 20.29 16.05 -5.06
N VAL A 124 20.39 15.02 -5.91
CA VAL A 124 20.57 15.22 -7.35
C VAL A 124 19.34 15.87 -7.99
N ALA A 125 18.13 15.42 -7.64
CA ALA A 125 16.88 16.02 -8.11
C ALA A 125 16.79 17.52 -7.74
N TYR A 126 17.19 17.88 -6.51
CA TYR A 126 17.22 19.29 -6.08
C TYR A 126 18.19 20.13 -6.88
N TYR A 127 19.39 19.59 -7.14
CA TYR A 127 20.41 20.26 -7.94
C TYR A 127 19.93 20.56 -9.36
N VAL A 128 19.17 19.64 -9.99
CA VAL A 128 18.72 19.77 -11.38
C VAL A 128 17.21 20.07 -11.53
N LYS A 129 16.52 20.46 -10.45
CA LYS A 129 15.04 20.65 -10.44
C LYS A 129 14.51 21.58 -11.53
N ASP A 130 15.29 22.64 -11.84
CA ASP A 130 14.89 23.63 -12.86
C ASP A 130 15.06 23.07 -14.28
N ASP A 131 16.01 22.16 -14.47
CA ASP A 131 16.21 21.48 -15.76
C ASP A 131 15.16 20.39 -15.99
N ILE A 132 14.76 19.67 -14.93
CA ILE A 132 13.62 18.74 -14.98
C ILE A 132 12.34 19.51 -15.29
N GLN A 133 12.16 20.68 -14.70
CA GLN A 133 10.99 21.54 -15.00
C GLN A 133 10.96 21.92 -16.48
N LYS A 134 12.10 22.25 -17.11
CA LYS A 134 12.17 22.51 -18.55
C LYS A 134 11.71 21.31 -19.40
N CYS A 135 12.07 20.09 -18.99
CA CYS A 135 11.56 18.89 -19.66
C CYS A 135 10.04 18.81 -19.61
N PHE A 136 9.44 19.07 -18.43
CA PHE A 136 7.98 19.08 -18.28
C PHE A 136 7.34 20.23 -19.07
N GLU A 137 8.02 21.34 -19.30
CA GLU A 137 7.51 22.44 -20.12
C GLU A 137 7.44 22.09 -21.61
N LEU A 138 8.18 21.09 -22.08
CA LEU A 138 8.08 20.57 -23.45
C LEU A 138 6.78 19.80 -23.69
N ILE A 139 6.14 19.32 -22.65
CA ILE A 139 4.90 18.53 -22.72
C ILE A 139 3.71 19.44 -22.41
N LYS A 140 2.69 19.39 -23.28
CA LYS A 140 1.43 20.11 -23.02
C LYS A 140 0.52 19.25 -22.14
N PHE A 141 0.47 19.55 -20.86
CA PHE A 141 -0.41 18.89 -19.91
C PHE A 141 -1.84 19.47 -19.97
N SER A 142 -2.60 19.14 -21.03
CA SER A 142 -4.04 19.44 -21.07
C SER A 142 -4.81 18.56 -20.06
N ASP A 143 -6.05 18.94 -19.73
CA ASP A 143 -6.91 18.11 -18.86
C ASP A 143 -7.13 16.72 -19.45
N LEU A 144 -7.25 16.61 -20.77
CA LEU A 144 -7.37 15.32 -21.45
C LEU A 144 -6.10 14.49 -21.29
N THR A 145 -4.92 15.09 -21.49
CA THR A 145 -3.63 14.42 -21.31
C THR A 145 -3.48 13.86 -19.90
N VAL A 146 -3.85 14.65 -18.87
CA VAL A 146 -3.81 14.20 -17.48
C VAL A 146 -4.77 13.04 -17.25
N LYS A 147 -6.03 13.14 -17.71
CA LYS A 147 -7.00 12.04 -17.56
C LYS A 147 -6.55 10.74 -18.21
N ILE A 148 -5.95 10.81 -19.41
CA ILE A 148 -5.37 9.63 -20.08
C ILE A 148 -4.22 9.06 -19.23
N PHE A 149 -3.34 9.93 -18.71
CA PHE A 149 -2.25 9.52 -17.82
C PHE A 149 -2.79 8.81 -16.58
N LEU A 150 -3.83 9.32 -15.92
CA LEU A 150 -4.47 8.71 -14.75
C LEU A 150 -5.03 7.32 -15.05
N ILE A 151 -5.69 7.16 -16.19
CA ILE A 151 -6.23 5.86 -16.62
C ILE A 151 -5.08 4.87 -16.81
N ILE A 152 -4.02 5.26 -17.50
CA ILE A 152 -2.85 4.40 -17.74
C ILE A 152 -2.21 3.98 -16.42
N MET A 153 -2.00 4.93 -15.51
CA MET A 153 -1.37 4.67 -14.22
C MET A 153 -2.27 3.83 -13.29
N GLY A 154 -3.58 4.08 -13.30
CA GLY A 154 -4.54 3.26 -12.56
C GLY A 154 -4.57 1.81 -13.08
N VAL A 155 -4.62 1.62 -14.40
CA VAL A 155 -4.54 0.28 -15.02
C VAL A 155 -3.19 -0.39 -14.68
N PHE A 156 -2.10 0.35 -14.74
CA PHE A 156 -0.77 -0.15 -14.37
C PHE A 156 -0.75 -0.67 -12.91
N LEU A 157 -1.25 0.10 -11.95
CA LEU A 157 -1.33 -0.32 -10.55
C LEU A 157 -2.21 -1.57 -10.37
N THR A 158 -3.39 -1.58 -11.00
CA THR A 158 -4.29 -2.74 -11.00
C THR A 158 -3.58 -3.99 -11.50
N ILE A 159 -2.87 -3.90 -12.63
CA ILE A 159 -2.13 -5.03 -13.21
C ILE A 159 -1.03 -5.51 -12.26
N LEU A 160 -0.27 -4.61 -11.65
CA LEU A 160 0.80 -4.99 -10.72
C LEU A 160 0.27 -5.77 -9.51
N ILE A 161 -0.79 -5.28 -8.88
CA ILE A 161 -1.42 -5.94 -7.72
C ILE A 161 -2.03 -7.28 -8.16
N SER A 162 -2.75 -7.32 -9.27
CA SER A 162 -3.36 -8.55 -9.80
C SER A 162 -2.33 -9.62 -10.15
N ILE A 163 -1.18 -9.23 -10.71
CA ILE A 163 -0.08 -10.16 -11.00
C ILE A 163 0.49 -10.73 -9.70
N LEU A 164 0.68 -9.90 -8.67
CA LEU A 164 1.18 -10.38 -7.37
C LEU A 164 0.21 -11.40 -6.76
N GLY A 165 -1.09 -11.08 -6.69
CA GLY A 165 -2.12 -12.01 -6.20
C GLY A 165 -2.16 -13.30 -7.01
N TYR A 166 -2.14 -13.22 -8.36
CA TYR A 166 -2.07 -14.38 -9.24
C TYR A 166 -0.85 -15.28 -8.97
N LEU A 167 0.34 -14.68 -8.84
CA LEU A 167 1.59 -15.43 -8.59
C LEU A 167 1.56 -16.11 -7.23
N ARG A 168 1.06 -15.44 -6.19
CA ARG A 168 0.89 -16.00 -4.85
C ARG A 168 -0.09 -17.16 -4.85
N TYR A 169 -1.26 -16.97 -5.43
CA TYR A 169 -2.27 -18.01 -5.57
C TYR A 169 -1.71 -19.23 -6.30
N LYS A 170 -1.14 -19.05 -7.48
CA LYS A 170 -0.61 -20.15 -8.31
C LYS A 170 0.64 -20.83 -7.75
N SER A 171 1.36 -20.20 -6.83
CA SER A 171 2.51 -20.80 -6.14
C SER A 171 2.16 -21.32 -4.74
N TYR A 172 0.88 -21.44 -4.40
CA TYR A 172 0.42 -21.87 -3.07
C TYR A 172 1.15 -21.11 -1.95
N SER A 173 1.06 -19.79 -1.98
CA SER A 173 1.85 -18.88 -1.13
C SER A 173 1.01 -17.78 -0.50
N ASN A 174 -0.30 -17.95 -0.40
CA ASN A 174 -1.12 -17.06 0.40
C ASN A 174 -0.70 -17.19 1.85
N ALA A 175 -0.29 -16.08 2.45
CA ALA A 175 0.47 -16.08 3.71
C ALA A 175 -0.37 -16.42 4.94
N THR A 176 -1.69 -16.35 4.84
CA THR A 176 -2.62 -16.59 5.95
C THR A 176 -3.86 -17.31 5.45
N PHE A 177 -4.62 -17.87 6.37
CA PHE A 177 -5.91 -18.45 6.04
C PHE A 177 -7.00 -17.39 5.72
N ASP A 178 -6.75 -16.09 5.95
CA ASP A 178 -7.68 -15.00 5.66
C ASP A 178 -8.18 -15.03 4.21
N PHE A 179 -7.30 -15.27 3.23
CA PHE A 179 -7.73 -15.38 1.84
C PHE A 179 -8.68 -16.56 1.60
N GLY A 180 -8.50 -17.67 2.33
CA GLY A 180 -9.42 -18.81 2.33
C GLY A 180 -10.80 -18.44 2.88
N ILE A 181 -10.86 -17.66 3.97
CA ILE A 181 -12.10 -17.13 4.55
C ILE A 181 -12.88 -16.36 3.48
N PHE A 182 -12.25 -15.38 2.83
CA PHE A 182 -12.92 -14.56 1.83
C PHE A 182 -13.30 -15.36 0.58
N ALA A 183 -12.44 -16.26 0.13
CA ALA A 183 -12.72 -17.11 -1.03
C ALA A 183 -13.97 -17.99 -0.80
N GLN A 184 -14.09 -18.62 0.37
CA GLN A 184 -15.26 -19.40 0.74
C GLN A 184 -16.48 -18.51 0.98
N MET A 185 -16.32 -17.42 1.73
CA MET A 185 -17.41 -16.47 2.02
C MET A 185 -18.08 -15.95 0.73
N PHE A 186 -17.28 -15.54 -0.26
CA PHE A 186 -17.84 -15.05 -1.53
C PHE A 186 -18.56 -16.15 -2.31
N GLU A 187 -18.11 -17.40 -2.26
CA GLU A 187 -18.83 -18.52 -2.85
C GLU A 187 -20.15 -18.78 -2.12
N TYR A 188 -20.18 -18.67 -0.77
CA TYR A 188 -21.43 -18.70 0.00
C TYR A 188 -22.36 -17.53 -0.35
N MET A 189 -21.82 -16.31 -0.41
CA MET A 189 -22.61 -15.11 -0.79
C MET A 189 -23.22 -15.27 -2.17
N LYS A 190 -22.48 -15.81 -3.12
CA LYS A 190 -22.99 -16.08 -4.47
C LYS A 190 -24.16 -17.08 -4.47
N ARG A 191 -24.07 -18.14 -3.66
CA ARG A 191 -25.09 -19.21 -3.61
C ARG A 191 -26.31 -18.83 -2.78
N THR A 192 -26.10 -18.12 -1.67
CA THR A 192 -27.14 -17.92 -0.64
C THR A 192 -27.47 -16.46 -0.35
N GLY A 193 -26.68 -15.51 -0.84
CA GLY A 193 -26.75 -14.10 -0.48
C GLY A 193 -26.20 -13.79 0.92
N ARG A 194 -25.69 -14.77 1.68
CA ARG A 194 -25.23 -14.62 3.07
C ARG A 194 -23.72 -14.73 3.17
N PRO A 195 -23.04 -13.87 3.95
CA PRO A 195 -21.57 -13.89 4.12
C PRO A 195 -21.17 -14.96 5.15
N MET A 196 -21.40 -16.23 4.82
CA MET A 196 -21.10 -17.35 5.70
C MET A 196 -19.75 -17.98 5.39
N THR A 197 -19.09 -18.49 6.41
CA THR A 197 -17.83 -19.24 6.31
C THR A 197 -17.74 -20.28 7.43
N THR A 198 -17.07 -21.39 7.19
CA THR A 198 -16.69 -22.38 8.21
C THR A 198 -15.22 -22.25 8.58
N VAL A 199 -14.41 -21.58 7.73
CA VAL A 199 -12.95 -21.47 7.89
C VAL A 199 -12.58 -20.63 9.12
N GLU A 200 -13.29 -19.54 9.38
CA GLU A 200 -12.85 -18.49 10.31
C GLU A 200 -12.81 -18.92 11.79
N ARG A 201 -13.67 -19.86 12.19
CA ARG A 201 -13.72 -20.38 13.58
C ARG A 201 -13.99 -21.88 13.65
N GLY A 202 -13.73 -22.61 12.58
CA GLY A 202 -13.99 -24.06 12.52
C GLY A 202 -15.45 -24.45 12.63
N LYS A 203 -16.38 -23.51 12.44
CA LYS A 203 -17.83 -23.72 12.47
C LYS A 203 -18.55 -22.74 11.56
N LEU A 204 -19.71 -23.13 11.06
CA LEU A 204 -20.51 -22.25 10.19
C LEU A 204 -20.97 -21.01 10.93
N LEU A 205 -20.47 -19.86 10.54
CA LEU A 205 -20.86 -18.57 11.07
C LEU A 205 -20.86 -17.47 9.99
N SER A 206 -21.53 -16.37 10.27
CA SER A 206 -21.44 -15.20 9.42
C SER A 206 -20.13 -14.44 9.70
N HIS A 207 -19.38 -14.09 8.68
CA HIS A 207 -18.23 -13.21 8.82
C HIS A 207 -18.60 -11.88 9.51
N PHE A 208 -19.85 -11.40 9.33
CA PHE A 208 -20.34 -10.20 10.00
C PHE A 208 -20.52 -10.36 11.52
N ALA A 209 -20.42 -11.58 12.05
CA ALA A 209 -20.33 -11.79 13.49
C ALA A 209 -18.94 -11.45 14.07
N ILE A 210 -17.93 -11.30 13.22
CA ILE A 210 -16.54 -10.97 13.59
C ILE A 210 -16.19 -9.56 13.14
N HIS A 211 -16.44 -9.24 11.85
CA HIS A 211 -16.25 -7.93 11.26
C HIS A 211 -17.49 -7.51 10.48
N PHE A 212 -18.07 -6.37 10.85
CA PHE A 212 -19.25 -5.87 10.14
C PHE A 212 -18.84 -5.14 8.86
N SER A 213 -18.74 -5.88 7.75
CA SER A 213 -18.20 -5.42 6.46
C SER A 213 -19.17 -5.58 5.28
N PRO A 214 -20.36 -4.94 5.30
CA PRO A 214 -21.35 -5.05 4.21
C PRO A 214 -20.84 -4.58 2.85
N ILE A 215 -19.73 -3.83 2.81
CA ILE A 215 -19.14 -3.34 1.57
C ILE A 215 -18.81 -4.46 0.56
N TYR A 216 -18.62 -5.68 1.02
CA TYR A 216 -18.37 -6.84 0.16
C TYR A 216 -19.50 -7.13 -0.84
N TYR A 217 -20.72 -6.69 -0.56
CA TYR A 217 -21.84 -6.77 -1.52
C TYR A 217 -21.61 -5.92 -2.77
N VAL A 218 -20.73 -4.91 -2.73
CA VAL A 218 -20.33 -4.13 -3.90
C VAL A 218 -19.52 -5.00 -4.89
N TRP A 219 -18.73 -5.93 -4.37
CA TRP A 219 -17.93 -6.85 -5.18
C TRP A 219 -18.70 -8.09 -5.66
N LEU A 220 -19.74 -8.49 -4.93
CA LEU A 220 -20.48 -9.71 -5.20
C LEU A 220 -21.00 -9.86 -6.65
N PRO A 221 -21.55 -8.83 -7.31
CA PRO A 221 -21.98 -8.94 -8.69
C PRO A 221 -20.85 -9.33 -9.67
N VAL A 222 -19.65 -8.76 -9.46
CA VAL A 222 -18.48 -9.08 -10.30
C VAL A 222 -17.96 -10.48 -9.98
N TYR A 223 -17.89 -10.84 -8.70
CA TYR A 223 -17.51 -12.20 -8.30
C TYR A 223 -18.49 -13.25 -8.82
N ALA A 224 -19.78 -12.97 -8.84
CA ALA A 224 -20.79 -13.89 -9.38
C ALA A 224 -20.59 -14.20 -10.87
N LEU A 225 -20.07 -13.21 -11.63
CA LEU A 225 -19.72 -13.40 -13.05
C LEU A 225 -18.39 -14.14 -13.22
N PHE A 226 -17.41 -13.88 -12.37
CA PHE A 226 -16.06 -14.44 -12.42
C PHE A 226 -15.72 -15.14 -11.09
N SER A 227 -16.39 -16.28 -10.83
CA SER A 227 -16.33 -17.01 -9.55
C SER A 227 -15.00 -17.72 -9.35
N HIS A 228 -13.97 -16.95 -8.99
CA HIS A 228 -12.63 -17.45 -8.73
C HIS A 228 -11.93 -16.56 -7.67
N PRO A 229 -11.15 -17.10 -6.71
CA PRO A 229 -10.48 -16.28 -5.69
C PRO A 229 -9.64 -15.13 -6.27
N ILE A 230 -8.92 -15.34 -7.37
CA ILE A 230 -8.12 -14.29 -8.05
C ILE A 230 -8.97 -13.06 -8.43
N THR A 231 -10.28 -13.21 -8.61
CA THR A 231 -11.18 -12.07 -8.87
C THR A 231 -11.14 -11.07 -7.72
N LEU A 232 -10.96 -11.52 -6.49
CA LEU A 232 -10.86 -10.66 -5.32
C LEU A 232 -9.57 -9.82 -5.36
N ASP A 233 -8.42 -10.42 -5.74
CA ASP A 233 -7.15 -9.69 -5.93
C ASP A 233 -7.26 -8.62 -7.02
N VAL A 234 -7.97 -8.95 -8.13
CA VAL A 234 -8.20 -7.97 -9.22
C VAL A 234 -9.08 -6.82 -8.73
N LEU A 235 -10.13 -7.11 -7.98
CA LEU A 235 -11.04 -6.11 -7.42
C LEU A 235 -10.32 -5.21 -6.39
N GLU A 236 -9.45 -5.78 -5.56
CA GLU A 236 -8.60 -5.00 -4.66
C GLU A 236 -7.69 -4.05 -5.44
N GLY A 237 -7.02 -4.54 -6.49
CA GLY A 237 -6.21 -3.72 -7.38
C GLY A 237 -6.99 -2.58 -8.02
N VAL A 238 -8.24 -2.83 -8.47
CA VAL A 238 -9.14 -1.80 -8.99
C VAL A 238 -9.50 -0.78 -7.89
N MET A 239 -9.84 -1.22 -6.69
CA MET A 239 -10.19 -0.31 -5.59
C MET A 239 -9.02 0.60 -5.20
N LEU A 240 -7.80 0.10 -5.22
CA LEU A 240 -6.59 0.90 -4.96
C LEU A 240 -6.14 1.76 -6.15
N ALA A 241 -6.64 1.50 -7.35
CA ALA A 241 -6.42 2.37 -8.50
C ALA A 241 -7.41 3.55 -8.59
N LEU A 242 -8.66 3.37 -8.17
CA LEU A 242 -9.71 4.37 -8.26
C LEU A 242 -9.45 5.69 -7.51
N PRO A 243 -8.68 5.76 -6.40
CA PRO A 243 -8.37 7.01 -5.71
C PRO A 243 -7.68 8.09 -6.56
N VAL A 244 -7.09 7.76 -7.70
CA VAL A 244 -6.61 8.76 -8.67
C VAL A 244 -7.72 9.75 -9.07
N ILE A 245 -8.99 9.32 -9.03
CA ILE A 245 -10.13 10.16 -9.36
C ILE A 245 -10.35 11.25 -8.31
N PRO A 246 -10.61 10.96 -7.02
CA PRO A 246 -10.78 12.01 -6.02
C PRO A 246 -9.51 12.85 -5.82
N ILE A 247 -8.30 12.30 -5.95
CA ILE A 247 -7.05 13.07 -5.90
C ILE A 247 -7.08 14.15 -7.00
N TYR A 248 -7.34 13.76 -8.25
CA TYR A 248 -7.47 14.69 -9.36
C TYR A 248 -8.56 15.75 -9.10
N LEU A 249 -9.74 15.33 -8.63
CA LEU A 249 -10.87 16.22 -8.38
C LEU A 249 -10.57 17.24 -7.27
N ILE A 250 -9.93 16.82 -6.17
CA ILE A 250 -9.50 17.69 -5.08
C ILE A 250 -8.44 18.68 -5.58
N CYS A 251 -7.43 18.19 -6.30
CA CYS A 251 -6.40 19.06 -6.89
C CYS A 251 -6.99 20.11 -7.81
N LYS A 252 -7.94 19.75 -8.68
CA LYS A 252 -8.64 20.70 -9.57
C LYS A 252 -9.48 21.70 -8.79
N ASN A 253 -10.11 21.26 -7.70
CA ASN A 253 -10.88 22.13 -6.82
C ASN A 253 -10.00 23.22 -6.18
N HIS A 254 -8.77 22.86 -5.82
CA HIS A 254 -7.75 23.78 -5.30
C HIS A 254 -6.93 24.50 -6.38
N LYS A 255 -7.32 24.39 -7.66
CA LYS A 255 -6.66 25.04 -8.81
C LYS A 255 -5.17 24.69 -8.95
N ILE A 256 -4.79 23.48 -8.55
CA ILE A 256 -3.43 22.96 -8.73
C ILE A 256 -3.18 22.74 -10.23
N ASP A 257 -1.99 23.13 -10.70
CA ASP A 257 -1.58 22.99 -12.10
C ASP A 257 -1.48 21.52 -12.51
N ASN A 258 -1.83 21.22 -13.75
CA ASN A 258 -1.83 19.86 -14.29
C ASN A 258 -0.47 19.15 -14.21
N LYS A 259 0.65 19.86 -14.31
CA LYS A 259 1.99 19.28 -14.17
C LYS A 259 2.24 18.79 -12.73
N ILE A 260 1.73 19.54 -11.76
CA ILE A 260 1.83 19.20 -10.35
C ILE A 260 0.89 18.02 -10.02
N ILE A 261 -0.32 18.00 -10.61
CA ILE A 261 -1.24 16.88 -10.46
C ILE A 261 -0.57 15.57 -10.89
N VAL A 262 0.11 15.55 -12.04
CA VAL A 262 0.84 14.37 -12.53
C VAL A 262 1.89 13.90 -11.50
N LEU A 263 2.63 14.80 -10.86
CA LEU A 263 3.61 14.44 -9.83
C LEU A 263 2.94 13.87 -8.57
N ILE A 264 1.79 14.40 -8.17
CA ILE A 264 1.02 13.87 -7.03
C ILE A 264 0.42 12.50 -7.34
N GLU A 265 -0.02 12.27 -8.57
CA GLU A 265 -0.50 10.95 -8.98
C GLU A 265 0.63 9.91 -9.04
N ILE A 266 1.84 10.31 -9.47
CA ILE A 266 3.03 9.47 -9.37
C ILE A 266 3.33 9.15 -7.91
N LEU A 267 3.30 10.16 -7.01
CA LEU A 267 3.43 9.93 -5.57
C LEU A 267 2.43 8.86 -5.11
N TYR A 268 1.15 8.98 -5.45
CA TYR A 268 0.10 8.06 -5.01
C TYR A 268 0.33 6.63 -5.52
N ILE A 269 0.52 6.47 -6.83
CA ILE A 269 0.68 5.17 -7.49
C ILE A 269 1.90 4.40 -6.96
N PHE A 270 2.99 5.11 -6.69
CA PHE A 270 4.23 4.53 -6.16
C PHE A 270 4.37 4.69 -4.64
N TYR A 271 3.31 5.09 -3.93
CA TYR A 271 3.40 5.16 -2.48
C TYR A 271 3.55 3.75 -1.88
N PRO A 272 4.57 3.53 -1.03
CA PRO A 272 4.90 2.18 -0.55
C PRO A 272 3.71 1.41 0.04
N ALA A 273 2.92 2.06 0.90
CA ALA A 273 1.82 1.40 1.60
C ALA A 273 0.63 1.05 0.68
N VAL A 274 0.50 1.64 -0.52
CA VAL A 274 -0.65 1.36 -1.41
C VAL A 274 -0.53 -0.04 -2.01
N ALA A 275 0.56 -0.32 -2.72
CA ALA A 275 0.73 -1.62 -3.35
C ALA A 275 1.22 -2.70 -2.36
N THR A 276 2.13 -2.34 -1.43
CA THR A 276 2.66 -3.32 -0.46
C THR A 276 1.59 -3.76 0.54
N GLY A 277 0.59 -2.92 0.83
CA GLY A 277 -0.53 -3.25 1.72
C GLY A 277 -1.43 -4.40 1.23
N THR A 278 -1.26 -4.85 -0.03
CA THR A 278 -1.96 -6.00 -0.61
C THR A 278 -1.17 -7.31 -0.50
N LYS A 279 -0.01 -7.27 0.18
CA LYS A 279 0.88 -8.44 0.22
C LYS A 279 0.34 -9.58 1.06
N LEU A 280 -0.34 -9.30 2.16
CA LEU A 280 -0.82 -10.37 3.01
C LEU A 280 -2.05 -11.04 2.40
N ASP A 281 -3.15 -10.41 2.32
CA ASP A 281 -4.35 -10.94 1.64
C ASP A 281 -5.34 -9.80 1.33
N VAL A 282 -6.38 -10.10 0.58
CA VAL A 282 -7.45 -9.18 0.23
C VAL A 282 -8.23 -8.75 1.48
N HIS A 283 -8.46 -7.44 1.64
CA HIS A 283 -9.26 -6.92 2.75
C HIS A 283 -10.15 -5.75 2.31
N GLU A 284 -11.28 -5.61 2.98
CA GLU A 284 -12.24 -4.51 2.80
C GLU A 284 -11.63 -3.12 2.98
N ASN A 285 -10.55 -3.00 3.73
CA ASN A 285 -9.86 -1.73 3.99
C ASN A 285 -9.34 -1.04 2.72
N CYS A 286 -9.18 -1.77 1.59
CA CYS A 286 -8.77 -1.19 0.31
C CYS A 286 -9.76 -0.13 -0.23
N PHE A 287 -11.02 -0.16 0.21
CA PHE A 287 -12.01 0.86 -0.12
C PHE A 287 -11.77 2.20 0.59
N LEU A 288 -11.05 2.23 1.73
CA LEU A 288 -10.93 3.40 2.60
C LEU A 288 -10.33 4.61 1.89
N ILE A 289 -9.28 4.43 1.07
CA ILE A 289 -8.63 5.58 0.40
C ILE A 289 -9.62 6.28 -0.52
N LEU A 290 -10.32 5.50 -1.36
CA LEU A 290 -11.31 6.03 -2.30
C LEU A 290 -12.43 6.76 -1.55
N THR A 291 -13.03 6.07 -0.59
CA THR A 291 -14.27 6.57 0.03
C THR A 291 -14.01 7.77 0.95
N ILE A 292 -12.93 7.77 1.74
CA ILE A 292 -12.53 8.92 2.57
C ILE A 292 -12.23 10.15 1.69
N LEU A 293 -11.44 10.00 0.63
CA LEU A 293 -11.14 11.12 -0.28
C LEU A 293 -12.39 11.62 -1.00
N MET A 294 -13.35 10.75 -1.32
CA MET A 294 -14.63 11.17 -1.89
C MET A 294 -15.52 11.89 -0.87
N VAL A 295 -15.52 11.51 0.41
CA VAL A 295 -16.17 12.27 1.49
C VAL A 295 -15.56 13.68 1.58
N ILE A 296 -14.22 13.78 1.57
CA ILE A 296 -13.51 15.05 1.58
C ILE A 296 -13.92 15.91 0.38
N TYR A 297 -13.86 15.35 -0.82
CA TYR A 297 -14.28 16.05 -2.04
C TYR A 297 -15.73 16.52 -1.98
N ALA A 298 -16.65 15.69 -1.47
CA ALA A 298 -18.05 16.02 -1.31
C ALA A 298 -18.28 17.21 -0.34
N VAL A 299 -17.55 17.23 0.78
CA VAL A 299 -17.58 18.37 1.73
C VAL A 299 -17.02 19.63 1.09
N GLU A 300 -15.91 19.55 0.36
CA GLU A 300 -15.35 20.71 -0.35
C GLU A 300 -16.31 21.25 -1.42
N LYS A 301 -16.98 20.38 -2.15
CA LYS A 301 -17.99 20.75 -3.17
C LYS A 301 -19.36 21.09 -2.62
N LYS A 302 -19.58 20.92 -1.31
CA LYS A 302 -20.90 21.11 -0.67
C LYS A 302 -22.00 20.25 -1.31
N SER A 303 -21.65 19.04 -1.76
CA SER A 303 -22.57 18.08 -2.37
C SER A 303 -23.16 17.14 -1.32
N TYR A 304 -24.43 17.31 -0.96
CA TYR A 304 -25.11 16.45 0.01
C TYR A 304 -25.24 15.01 -0.49
N VAL A 305 -25.46 14.81 -1.78
CA VAL A 305 -25.63 13.48 -2.37
C VAL A 305 -24.34 12.68 -2.29
N LEU A 306 -23.23 13.25 -2.75
CA LEU A 306 -21.91 12.59 -2.67
C LEU A 306 -21.50 12.38 -1.21
N PHE A 307 -21.75 13.36 -0.35
CA PHE A 307 -21.44 13.26 1.08
C PHE A 307 -22.20 12.09 1.73
N GLY A 308 -23.51 12.01 1.52
CA GLY A 308 -24.33 10.91 2.06
C GLY A 308 -23.90 9.56 1.52
N LEU A 309 -23.71 9.45 0.20
CA LEU A 309 -23.31 8.21 -0.46
C LEU A 309 -21.96 7.70 0.06
N PHE A 310 -20.91 8.53 0.04
CA PHE A 310 -19.57 8.08 0.40
C PHE A 310 -19.37 7.95 1.92
N THR A 311 -20.09 8.72 2.75
CA THR A 311 -20.15 8.47 4.20
C THR A 311 -20.76 7.10 4.49
N PHE A 312 -21.87 6.77 3.84
CA PHE A 312 -22.52 5.47 3.97
C PHE A 312 -21.60 4.33 3.51
N LEU A 313 -20.98 4.44 2.32
CA LEU A 313 -20.05 3.43 1.83
C LEU A 313 -18.83 3.27 2.74
N THR A 314 -18.29 4.37 3.30
CA THR A 314 -17.15 4.29 4.23
C THR A 314 -17.53 3.54 5.51
N LEU A 315 -18.68 3.85 6.08
CA LEU A 315 -19.16 3.16 7.29
C LEU A 315 -19.45 1.67 7.05
N TRP A 316 -19.79 1.28 5.82
CA TRP A 316 -20.02 -0.11 5.44
C TRP A 316 -18.76 -0.94 5.24
N ILE A 317 -17.57 -0.31 5.23
CA ILE A 317 -16.31 -1.02 5.03
C ILE A 317 -16.03 -1.93 6.22
N LYS A 318 -16.00 -1.36 7.43
CA LYS A 318 -15.71 -2.06 8.67
C LYS A 318 -16.10 -1.18 9.87
N GLU A 319 -16.26 -1.78 11.04
CA GLU A 319 -16.58 -1.06 12.27
C GLU A 319 -15.58 0.06 12.60
N ASP A 320 -14.29 -0.14 12.34
CA ASP A 320 -13.22 0.82 12.62
C ASP A 320 -13.14 2.00 11.63
N ALA A 321 -13.75 1.87 10.45
CA ALA A 321 -13.81 2.95 9.45
C ALA A 321 -14.49 4.22 10.00
N ALA A 322 -15.39 4.07 10.94
CA ALA A 322 -16.04 5.17 11.64
C ALA A 322 -15.05 6.08 12.37
N SER A 323 -13.93 5.53 12.87
CA SER A 323 -12.89 6.31 13.58
C SER A 323 -12.22 7.34 12.68
N TYR A 324 -11.93 7.00 11.43
CA TYR A 324 -11.37 7.94 10.45
C TYR A 324 -12.35 9.06 10.12
N LEU A 325 -13.63 8.73 9.99
CA LEU A 325 -14.67 9.73 9.72
C LEU A 325 -14.94 10.63 10.93
N MET A 326 -14.88 10.11 12.17
CA MET A 326 -14.97 10.93 13.38
C MET A 326 -13.85 11.98 13.44
N VAL A 327 -12.63 11.56 13.18
CA VAL A 327 -11.47 12.48 13.13
C VAL A 327 -11.60 13.50 12.01
N LEU A 328 -12.05 13.07 10.83
CA LEU A 328 -12.31 13.97 9.70
C LEU A 328 -13.43 14.97 10.01
N GLY A 329 -14.50 14.52 10.67
CA GLY A 329 -15.58 15.38 11.14
C GLY A 329 -15.12 16.44 12.13
N LEU A 330 -14.30 16.05 13.11
CA LEU A 330 -13.68 16.99 14.08
C LEU A 330 -12.79 18.00 13.36
N TYR A 331 -11.98 17.55 12.38
CA TYR A 331 -11.17 18.46 11.56
C TYR A 331 -12.04 19.51 10.86
N PHE A 332 -13.15 19.12 10.21
CA PHE A 332 -14.03 20.06 9.52
C PHE A 332 -14.75 21.04 10.46
N ILE A 333 -14.99 20.68 11.72
CA ILE A 333 -15.55 21.60 12.73
C ILE A 333 -14.53 22.66 13.13
N VAL A 334 -13.25 22.28 13.31
CA VAL A 334 -12.21 23.14 13.87
C VAL A 334 -11.47 23.93 12.79
N THR A 335 -11.42 23.39 11.56
CA THR A 335 -10.60 23.99 10.51
C THR A 335 -11.07 25.40 10.10
N SER A 336 -10.08 26.25 9.80
CA SER A 336 -10.26 27.51 9.10
C SER A 336 -9.90 27.41 7.61
N ASP A 337 -9.60 26.23 7.11
CA ASP A 337 -9.28 26.01 5.71
C ASP A 337 -10.54 26.25 4.86
N SER A 338 -10.47 27.23 3.95
CA SER A 338 -11.50 27.46 2.94
C SER A 338 -10.97 27.07 1.56
N VAL A 339 -11.79 26.37 0.80
CA VAL A 339 -11.46 25.91 -0.56
C VAL A 339 -11.76 26.99 -1.59
N SER A 340 -12.63 27.96 -1.26
CA SER A 340 -13.06 29.01 -2.18
C SER A 340 -12.25 30.28 -2.01
N GLU A 341 -11.73 30.84 -3.12
CA GLU A 341 -11.36 32.25 -3.19
C GLU A 341 -12.65 33.08 -3.14
N VAL A 342 -13.14 33.28 -1.91
CA VAL A 342 -14.35 34.06 -1.73
C VAL A 342 -14.02 35.54 -1.87
N LYS A 343 -14.68 36.19 -2.80
CA LYS A 343 -14.50 37.63 -3.03
C LYS A 343 -15.13 38.52 -1.95
N ASN A 344 -15.94 37.92 -1.06
CA ASN A 344 -16.67 38.63 0.01
C ASN A 344 -16.58 37.89 1.34
N VAL A 345 -16.31 38.61 2.43
CA VAL A 345 -16.22 38.12 3.82
C VAL A 345 -17.48 37.37 4.27
N GLU A 346 -18.68 37.84 3.84
CA GLU A 346 -19.96 37.22 4.22
C GLU A 346 -20.16 35.85 3.54
N GLN A 347 -19.74 35.70 2.29
CA GLN A 347 -19.80 34.43 1.57
C GLN A 347 -18.81 33.42 2.16
N ASP A 348 -17.60 33.86 2.58
CA ASP A 348 -16.60 33.02 3.23
C ASP A 348 -17.11 32.49 4.57
N LYS A 349 -17.74 33.35 5.37
CA LYS A 349 -18.38 32.96 6.61
C LYS A 349 -19.49 31.91 6.40
N LYS A 350 -20.33 32.06 5.37
CA LYS A 350 -21.38 31.13 5.03
C LYS A 350 -20.84 29.76 4.60
N GLU A 351 -19.79 29.74 3.77
CA GLU A 351 -19.15 28.51 3.33
C GLU A 351 -18.42 27.80 4.49
N SER A 352 -17.79 28.55 5.39
CA SER A 352 -17.18 28.01 6.61
C SER A 352 -18.23 27.36 7.52
N ILE A 353 -19.39 28.00 7.72
CA ILE A 353 -20.48 27.42 8.51
C ILE A 353 -20.98 26.11 7.90
N LYS A 354 -21.16 26.05 6.57
CA LYS A 354 -21.55 24.82 5.90
C LYS A 354 -20.53 23.70 6.14
N THR A 355 -19.23 23.98 6.03
CA THR A 355 -18.17 22.99 6.31
C THR A 355 -18.28 22.45 7.73
N LYS A 356 -18.51 23.32 8.71
CA LYS A 356 -18.71 22.91 10.12
C LYS A 356 -19.96 22.05 10.32
N ILE A 357 -21.04 22.35 9.59
CA ILE A 357 -22.27 21.53 9.63
C ILE A 357 -21.98 20.14 9.07
N TYR A 358 -21.32 20.02 7.91
CA TYR A 358 -20.88 18.72 7.38
C TYR A 358 -20.02 17.96 8.39
N GLY A 359 -19.06 18.65 9.03
CA GLY A 359 -18.20 18.08 10.06
C GLY A 359 -18.97 17.56 11.27
N ALA A 360 -19.94 18.35 11.76
CA ALA A 360 -20.79 17.94 12.89
C ALA A 360 -21.68 16.73 12.57
N ILE A 361 -22.27 16.71 11.38
CA ILE A 361 -23.06 15.58 10.90
C ILE A 361 -22.17 14.33 10.79
N LEU A 362 -20.99 14.48 10.16
CA LEU A 362 -20.05 13.36 9.97
C LEU A 362 -19.61 12.77 11.31
N LEU A 363 -19.23 13.63 12.27
CA LEU A 363 -18.85 13.21 13.62
C LEU A 363 -19.98 12.48 14.34
N ALA A 364 -21.18 13.06 14.33
CA ALA A 364 -22.34 12.50 15.04
C ALA A 364 -22.76 11.15 14.43
N VAL A 365 -22.91 11.08 13.10
CA VAL A 365 -23.35 9.85 12.41
C VAL A 365 -22.31 8.75 12.61
N SER A 366 -21.02 9.04 12.49
CA SER A 366 -19.95 8.06 12.66
C SER A 366 -19.84 7.57 14.11
N ALA A 367 -20.00 8.46 15.09
CA ALA A 367 -20.01 8.08 16.51
C ALA A 367 -21.20 7.20 16.86
N ILE A 368 -22.41 7.56 16.39
CA ILE A 368 -23.62 6.74 16.60
C ILE A 368 -23.44 5.38 15.93
N TYR A 369 -23.01 5.34 14.68
CA TYR A 369 -22.76 4.11 13.95
C TYR A 369 -21.77 3.20 14.71
N PHE A 370 -20.64 3.75 15.15
CA PHE A 370 -19.61 3.02 15.89
C PHE A 370 -20.19 2.36 17.15
N LEU A 371 -20.93 3.13 17.96
CA LEU A 371 -21.55 2.61 19.18
C LEU A 371 -22.60 1.53 18.89
N VAL A 372 -23.39 1.70 17.83
CA VAL A 372 -24.42 0.72 17.43
C VAL A 372 -23.76 -0.58 16.97
N ILE A 373 -22.73 -0.49 16.11
CA ILE A 373 -22.07 -1.69 15.56
C ILE A 373 -21.31 -2.44 16.65
N ILE A 374 -20.61 -1.75 17.56
CA ILE A 374 -19.97 -2.41 18.70
C ILE A 374 -20.99 -3.22 19.50
N LYS A 375 -22.12 -2.62 19.85
CA LYS A 375 -23.18 -3.33 20.60
C LYS A 375 -23.78 -4.49 19.81
N LEU A 376 -23.91 -4.37 18.49
CA LEU A 376 -24.35 -5.47 17.64
C LEU A 376 -23.35 -6.63 17.64
N LEU A 377 -22.03 -6.34 17.53
CA LEU A 377 -20.98 -7.34 17.58
C LEU A 377 -20.87 -8.00 18.97
N GLU A 378 -21.07 -7.24 20.05
CA GLU A 378 -21.09 -7.78 21.42
C GLU A 378 -22.30 -8.69 21.66
N HIS A 379 -23.46 -8.36 21.10
CA HIS A 379 -24.70 -9.09 21.37
C HIS A 379 -24.94 -10.26 20.41
N PHE A 380 -24.69 -10.07 19.12
CA PHE A 380 -24.98 -11.04 18.06
C PHE A 380 -23.72 -11.68 17.44
N GLY A 381 -22.54 -11.16 17.75
CA GLY A 381 -21.26 -11.57 17.18
C GLY A 381 -20.33 -12.22 18.21
N GLN A 382 -19.04 -12.18 17.87
CA GLN A 382 -17.94 -12.68 18.71
C GLN A 382 -17.29 -11.55 19.56
N GLY A 383 -17.92 -10.39 19.63
CA GLY A 383 -17.36 -9.18 20.25
C GLY A 383 -16.42 -8.40 19.34
N VAL A 384 -15.83 -7.35 19.89
CA VAL A 384 -14.89 -6.49 19.17
C VAL A 384 -13.45 -6.96 19.43
N MET A 385 -12.60 -6.94 18.41
CA MET A 385 -11.17 -7.27 18.56
C MET A 385 -10.39 -6.14 19.25
N ASP A 386 -10.72 -5.85 20.51
CA ASP A 386 -10.08 -4.82 21.33
C ASP A 386 -8.72 -5.26 21.89
N GLY A 387 -8.40 -6.54 21.86
CA GLY A 387 -7.13 -7.11 22.32
C GLY A 387 -5.89 -6.52 21.64
N ARG A 388 -6.04 -5.87 20.47
CA ARG A 388 -4.96 -5.14 19.78
C ARG A 388 -4.45 -3.92 20.55
N PHE A 389 -5.27 -3.42 21.50
CA PHE A 389 -5.00 -2.24 22.33
C PHE A 389 -4.80 -2.58 23.82
N ARG A 390 -4.49 -3.84 24.14
CA ARG A 390 -4.33 -4.32 25.54
C ARG A 390 -3.38 -3.48 26.38
N ASP A 391 -2.34 -2.93 25.77
CA ASP A 391 -1.38 -2.07 26.46
C ASP A 391 -1.99 -0.75 26.97
N LEU A 392 -3.16 -0.37 26.44
CA LEU A 392 -3.89 0.80 26.91
C LEU A 392 -4.88 0.47 28.05
N TYR A 393 -4.96 -0.78 28.45
CA TYR A 393 -5.85 -1.19 29.54
C TYR A 393 -5.14 -1.05 30.90
N TYR A 394 -5.78 -0.37 31.83
CA TYR A 394 -5.34 -0.33 33.21
C TYR A 394 -5.96 -1.46 34.07
N ASN A 395 -6.92 -2.21 33.52
CA ASN A 395 -7.57 -3.35 34.15
C ASN A 395 -7.93 -4.38 33.06
N GLN A 396 -7.77 -5.67 33.31
CA GLN A 396 -7.98 -6.74 32.32
C GLN A 396 -9.42 -6.86 31.80
N ASP A 397 -10.41 -6.38 32.56
CA ASP A 397 -11.84 -6.52 32.23
C ASP A 397 -12.42 -5.31 31.47
N GLY A 398 -11.61 -4.49 30.84
CA GLY A 398 -12.02 -3.12 30.63
C GLY A 398 -12.63 -2.65 29.33
N GLY A 399 -12.52 -3.29 28.20
CA GLY A 399 -13.11 -2.83 26.93
C GLY A 399 -12.68 -1.42 26.45
N MET A 400 -13.24 -0.99 25.34
CA MET A 400 -12.92 0.25 24.61
C MET A 400 -12.93 1.54 25.44
N ILE A 401 -13.77 1.65 26.48
CA ILE A 401 -13.85 2.85 27.33
C ILE A 401 -12.55 3.09 28.07
N GLN A 402 -11.85 2.03 28.48
CA GLN A 402 -10.54 2.16 29.14
C GLN A 402 -9.48 2.74 28.22
N ILE A 403 -9.45 2.36 26.94
CA ILE A 403 -8.55 2.93 25.94
C ILE A 403 -8.69 4.45 25.93
N ILE A 404 -9.94 4.93 25.75
CA ILE A 404 -10.24 6.36 25.73
C ILE A 404 -9.79 7.03 27.03
N ARG A 405 -10.13 6.43 28.17
CA ARG A 405 -9.77 6.97 29.48
C ARG A 405 -8.25 7.03 29.67
N THR A 406 -7.51 6.00 29.31
CA THR A 406 -6.04 5.95 29.42
C THR A 406 -5.40 7.04 28.55
N VAL A 407 -5.86 7.21 27.31
CA VAL A 407 -5.34 8.24 26.40
C VAL A 407 -5.52 9.65 26.98
N PHE A 408 -6.68 9.93 27.59
CA PHE A 408 -6.95 11.27 28.13
C PHE A 408 -6.32 11.52 29.51
N ILE A 409 -6.29 10.51 30.39
CA ILE A 409 -5.84 10.70 31.77
C ILE A 409 -4.33 10.53 31.89
N ASN A 410 -3.71 9.64 31.10
CA ASN A 410 -2.29 9.34 31.19
C ASN A 410 -1.56 9.43 29.84
N PRO A 411 -1.53 10.61 29.20
CA PRO A 411 -0.87 10.78 27.90
C PRO A 411 0.65 10.49 27.98
N GLY A 412 1.28 10.68 29.14
CA GLY A 412 2.69 10.34 29.35
C GLY A 412 2.95 8.84 29.15
N TYR A 413 2.12 7.99 29.73
CA TYR A 413 2.19 6.54 29.50
C TYR A 413 1.94 6.19 28.04
N VAL A 414 0.91 6.77 27.43
CA VAL A 414 0.59 6.53 26.00
C VAL A 414 1.78 6.83 25.10
N LEU A 415 2.52 7.90 25.38
CA LEU A 415 3.73 8.23 24.61
C LEU A 415 4.86 7.22 24.81
N THR A 416 4.93 6.52 25.96
CA THR A 416 5.93 5.44 26.14
C THR A 416 5.67 4.26 25.23
N LEU A 417 4.42 4.02 24.83
CA LEU A 417 4.05 2.94 23.92
C LEU A 417 4.58 3.14 22.48
N LEU A 418 4.91 4.37 22.10
CA LEU A 418 5.60 4.65 20.84
C LEU A 418 7.00 4.02 20.81
N ASN A 419 7.62 3.86 21.98
CA ASN A 419 8.93 3.24 22.14
C ASN A 419 8.83 1.90 22.87
N ASN A 420 7.89 1.06 22.47
CA ASN A 420 7.62 -0.21 23.14
C ASN A 420 8.90 -1.06 23.25
N THR A 421 9.14 -1.58 24.45
CA THR A 421 10.41 -2.19 24.90
C THR A 421 10.77 -3.53 24.24
N ASN A 422 9.88 -4.11 23.45
CA ASN A 422 10.25 -5.24 22.62
C ASN A 422 11.13 -4.75 21.44
N VAL A 423 12.41 -5.09 21.46
CA VAL A 423 13.42 -4.62 20.48
C VAL A 423 12.94 -4.80 19.04
N ASN A 424 12.32 -5.92 18.73
CA ASN A 424 11.78 -6.18 17.40
C ASN A 424 10.65 -5.20 17.02
N SER A 425 9.77 -4.88 17.96
CA SER A 425 8.66 -3.95 17.75
C SER A 425 9.14 -2.51 17.53
N ALA A 426 10.16 -2.06 18.27
CA ALA A 426 10.71 -0.71 18.12
C ALA A 426 11.41 -0.52 16.74
N VAL A 427 12.15 -1.52 16.28
CA VAL A 427 12.78 -1.52 14.95
C VAL A 427 11.70 -1.50 13.86
N GLN A 428 10.66 -2.32 13.97
CA GLN A 428 9.56 -2.34 13.01
C GLN A 428 8.84 -0.99 12.93
N LYS A 429 8.59 -0.32 14.07
CA LYS A 429 7.98 1.02 14.08
C LYS A 429 8.86 2.07 13.43
N ALA A 430 10.18 2.03 13.64
CA ALA A 430 11.12 2.94 12.99
C ALA A 430 11.15 2.74 11.48
N ASP A 431 11.21 1.50 11.01
CA ASP A 431 11.14 1.15 9.59
C ASP A 431 9.82 1.62 8.97
N TYR A 432 8.71 1.37 9.66
CA TYR A 432 7.39 1.82 9.25
C TYR A 432 7.30 3.34 9.10
N LEU A 433 7.85 4.10 10.07
CA LEU A 433 7.91 5.57 10.00
C LEU A 433 8.70 6.05 8.78
N ILE A 434 9.84 5.42 8.48
CA ILE A 434 10.65 5.76 7.31
C ILE A 434 9.82 5.57 6.03
N TYR A 435 9.20 4.41 5.86
CA TYR A 435 8.43 4.10 4.65
C TYR A 435 7.17 4.96 4.49
N MET A 436 6.49 5.26 5.60
CA MET A 436 5.27 6.07 5.57
C MET A 436 5.54 7.56 5.41
N LEU A 437 6.60 8.09 6.04
CA LEU A 437 6.80 9.54 6.09
C LEU A 437 7.77 10.07 5.04
N MET A 438 8.80 9.28 4.65
CA MET A 438 9.81 9.77 3.69
C MET A 438 9.20 10.23 2.36
N PRO A 439 8.24 9.51 1.75
CA PRO A 439 7.64 9.94 0.48
C PRO A 439 6.83 11.24 0.56
N ILE A 440 6.31 11.60 1.72
CA ILE A 440 5.39 12.74 1.88
C ILE A 440 5.92 13.82 2.84
N GLY A 441 7.02 13.57 3.54
CA GLY A 441 7.48 14.39 4.67
C GLY A 441 7.70 15.87 4.32
N LEU A 442 8.25 16.16 3.15
CA LEU A 442 8.44 17.54 2.69
C LEU A 442 7.14 18.34 2.58
N LEU A 443 6.03 17.69 2.22
CA LEU A 443 4.72 18.33 2.13
C LEU A 443 3.94 18.20 3.43
N LEU A 444 4.08 17.08 4.15
CA LEU A 444 3.32 16.80 5.36
C LEU A 444 3.53 17.87 6.45
N PHE A 445 4.77 18.34 6.63
CA PHE A 445 5.14 19.25 7.73
C PHE A 445 5.16 20.74 7.36
N THR A 446 4.56 21.15 6.25
CA THR A 446 4.58 22.54 5.75
C THR A 446 3.27 23.31 5.99
N PHE A 447 2.59 23.12 7.13
CA PHE A 447 1.21 23.63 7.35
C PHE A 447 1.08 25.12 7.71
N LYS A 448 2.11 25.94 7.60
CA LYS A 448 2.04 27.40 7.73
C LYS A 448 1.09 27.89 8.84
N LYS A 449 1.24 27.40 10.07
CA LYS A 449 0.39 27.71 11.24
C LYS A 449 -1.06 27.18 11.17
N LYS A 450 -1.42 26.34 10.21
CA LYS A 450 -2.74 25.70 10.13
C LYS A 450 -2.75 24.39 10.98
N TYR A 451 -2.59 24.54 12.27
CA TYR A 451 -2.40 23.42 13.21
C TYR A 451 -3.59 22.48 13.32
N SER A 452 -4.81 22.91 12.89
CA SER A 452 -5.98 22.02 12.80
C SER A 452 -5.73 20.77 11.96
N ARG A 453 -4.83 20.83 10.97
CA ARG A 453 -4.45 19.69 10.14
C ARG A 453 -3.77 18.56 10.93
N LEU A 454 -3.21 18.85 12.11
CA LEU A 454 -2.63 17.84 13.00
C LEU A 454 -3.70 16.85 13.52
N ILE A 455 -4.97 17.25 13.53
CA ILE A 455 -6.08 16.36 13.89
C ILE A 455 -6.10 15.15 12.94
N LEU A 456 -5.82 15.35 11.66
CA LEU A 456 -5.80 14.28 10.65
C LEU A 456 -4.61 13.31 10.82
N VAL A 457 -3.61 13.65 11.63
CA VAL A 457 -2.48 12.75 11.98
C VAL A 457 -2.86 11.81 13.12
N VAL A 458 -3.89 12.13 13.90
CA VAL A 458 -4.29 11.35 15.09
C VAL A 458 -4.50 9.86 14.78
N PRO A 459 -5.18 9.43 13.71
CA PRO A 459 -5.31 8.01 13.40
C PRO A 459 -3.98 7.32 13.14
N PHE A 460 -3.02 7.99 12.50
CA PHE A 460 -1.67 7.45 12.30
C PHE A 460 -0.99 7.10 13.63
N VAL A 461 -1.13 7.97 14.62
CA VAL A 461 -0.56 7.73 15.94
C VAL A 461 -1.35 6.66 16.71
N LEU A 462 -2.69 6.82 16.81
CA LEU A 462 -3.52 5.96 17.66
C LEU A 462 -3.74 4.57 17.10
N ILE A 463 -3.87 4.42 15.78
CA ILE A 463 -4.18 3.14 15.14
C ILE A 463 -2.89 2.41 14.74
N ASN A 464 -1.89 3.13 14.20
CA ASN A 464 -0.72 2.45 13.65
C ASN A 464 0.49 2.42 14.62
N LEU A 465 0.72 3.47 15.43
CA LEU A 465 1.96 3.54 16.21
C LEU A 465 1.82 3.09 17.67
N ILE A 466 0.66 3.33 18.30
CA ILE A 466 0.47 2.99 19.72
C ILE A 466 0.28 1.48 19.95
N PRO A 467 -0.54 0.75 19.14
CA PRO A 467 -0.78 -0.66 19.40
C PRO A 467 0.50 -1.49 19.40
N SER A 468 0.59 -2.47 20.31
CA SER A 468 1.66 -3.48 20.34
C SER A 468 1.47 -4.57 19.29
N TYR A 469 0.28 -4.70 18.72
CA TYR A 469 -0.03 -5.67 17.68
C TYR A 469 0.78 -5.36 16.41
N PRO A 470 1.75 -6.22 16.03
CA PRO A 470 2.78 -5.86 15.04
C PRO A 470 2.22 -5.54 13.65
N TYR A 471 1.12 -6.16 13.24
CA TYR A 471 0.52 -5.92 11.93
C TYR A 471 -0.02 -4.48 11.74
N MET A 472 -0.30 -3.74 12.84
CA MET A 472 -0.76 -2.36 12.75
C MET A 472 0.29 -1.37 12.22
N HIS A 473 1.57 -1.71 12.33
CA HIS A 473 2.71 -0.92 11.85
C HIS A 473 3.59 -1.70 10.87
N GLN A 474 2.96 -2.47 9.99
CA GLN A 474 3.60 -3.12 8.84
C GLN A 474 3.00 -2.60 7.54
N LEU A 475 3.86 -2.37 6.54
CA LEU A 475 3.41 -1.91 5.22
C LEU A 475 2.58 -2.96 4.49
N GLU A 476 2.87 -4.22 4.76
CA GLU A 476 2.26 -5.38 4.14
C GLU A 476 0.78 -5.55 4.50
N CYS A 477 0.32 -4.84 5.53
CA CYS A 477 -1.01 -5.00 6.08
C CYS A 477 -1.95 -3.86 5.68
N GLN A 478 -3.22 -4.16 5.62
CA GLN A 478 -4.32 -3.28 5.20
C GLN A 478 -4.58 -2.05 6.10
N TYR A 479 -3.99 -2.00 7.31
CA TYR A 479 -4.26 -0.94 8.31
C TYR A 479 -3.72 0.45 7.91
N ASN A 480 -2.98 0.52 6.80
CA ASN A 480 -2.37 1.74 6.30
C ASN A 480 -3.33 2.62 5.49
N PHE A 481 -4.35 2.02 4.87
CA PHE A 481 -5.14 2.69 3.83
C PHE A 481 -5.94 3.89 4.35
N GLY A 482 -6.67 3.73 5.46
CA GLY A 482 -7.45 4.82 6.04
C GLY A 482 -6.58 5.97 6.54
N THR A 483 -5.49 5.64 7.22
CA THR A 483 -4.50 6.61 7.70
C THR A 483 -3.85 7.37 6.55
N PHE A 484 -3.44 6.66 5.51
CA PHE A 484 -2.80 7.29 4.34
C PHE A 484 -3.73 8.25 3.62
N ALA A 485 -5.03 7.96 3.51
CA ALA A 485 -6.00 8.87 2.93
C ALA A 485 -6.01 10.25 3.63
N LEU A 486 -5.94 10.26 4.96
CA LEU A 486 -5.90 11.49 5.75
C LEU A 486 -4.56 12.22 5.63
N LEU A 487 -3.44 11.50 5.68
CA LEU A 487 -2.11 12.08 5.47
C LEU A 487 -1.97 12.68 4.08
N LEU A 488 -2.48 12.00 3.06
CA LEU A 488 -2.48 12.50 1.68
C LEU A 488 -3.31 13.77 1.55
N TYR A 489 -4.45 13.86 2.24
CA TYR A 489 -5.23 15.09 2.24
C TYR A 489 -4.47 16.28 2.85
N ILE A 490 -3.69 16.08 3.94
CA ILE A 490 -2.79 17.11 4.47
C ILE A 490 -1.78 17.55 3.40
N VAL A 491 -1.20 16.60 2.68
CA VAL A 491 -0.24 16.88 1.60
C VAL A 491 -0.86 17.76 0.52
N LEU A 492 -2.09 17.44 0.09
CA LEU A 492 -2.83 18.22 -0.92
C LEU A 492 -3.15 19.65 -0.43
N LEU A 493 -3.57 19.80 0.83
CA LEU A 493 -3.85 21.10 1.42
C LEU A 493 -2.57 21.95 1.56
N ASN A 494 -1.47 21.36 2.02
CA ASN A 494 -0.19 22.06 2.15
C ASN A 494 0.36 22.49 0.80
N LEU A 495 0.19 21.67 -0.21
CA LEU A 495 0.56 21.99 -1.59
C LEU A 495 -0.28 23.15 -2.15
N ALA A 496 -1.60 23.12 -1.93
CA ALA A 496 -2.51 24.18 -2.36
C ALA A 496 -2.15 25.55 -1.74
N ASP A 497 -1.70 25.57 -0.48
CA ASP A 497 -1.27 26.80 0.20
C ASP A 497 -0.06 27.47 -0.43
N MET A 498 0.70 26.77 -1.25
CA MET A 498 1.87 27.36 -1.92
C MET A 498 1.51 28.26 -3.10
N LYS A 499 0.26 28.23 -3.58
CA LYS A 499 -0.39 29.13 -4.58
C LYS A 499 0.28 29.27 -5.95
N THR A 500 1.53 28.93 -6.13
CA THR A 500 2.25 29.07 -7.41
C THR A 500 2.96 27.79 -7.80
N VAL A 501 2.99 27.48 -9.09
CA VAL A 501 3.65 26.30 -9.64
C VAL A 501 5.12 26.24 -9.23
N GLN A 502 5.83 27.37 -9.22
CA GLN A 502 7.25 27.43 -8.85
C GLN A 502 7.48 26.96 -7.39
N LYS A 503 6.56 27.30 -6.46
CA LYS A 503 6.67 26.87 -5.06
C LYS A 503 6.24 25.41 -4.86
N GLN A 504 5.28 24.96 -5.66
CA GLN A 504 4.74 23.60 -5.63
C GLN A 504 5.68 22.58 -6.28
N TRP A 505 6.47 23.03 -7.27
CA TRP A 505 7.26 22.17 -8.15
C TRP A 505 8.20 21.26 -7.39
N TRP A 506 9.12 21.84 -6.61
CA TRP A 506 10.15 21.06 -5.92
C TRP A 506 9.55 20.08 -4.90
N PRO A 507 8.65 20.47 -4.00
CA PRO A 507 8.08 19.52 -3.05
C PRO A 507 7.31 18.37 -3.71
N ALA A 508 6.55 18.66 -4.78
CA ALA A 508 5.83 17.64 -5.53
C ALA A 508 6.77 16.67 -6.24
N LEU A 509 7.82 17.18 -6.90
CA LEU A 509 8.85 16.36 -7.54
C LEU A 509 9.57 15.48 -6.52
N ALA A 510 9.96 16.05 -5.37
CA ALA A 510 10.64 15.32 -4.32
C ALA A 510 9.79 14.16 -3.77
N CYS A 511 8.50 14.42 -3.53
CA CYS A 511 7.58 13.37 -3.08
C CYS A 511 7.41 12.26 -4.14
N ALA A 512 7.29 12.61 -5.43
CA ALA A 512 7.21 11.64 -6.51
C ALA A 512 8.48 10.76 -6.61
N VAL A 513 9.67 11.38 -6.57
CA VAL A 513 10.96 10.67 -6.61
C VAL A 513 11.12 9.75 -5.40
N ALA A 514 10.81 10.25 -4.20
CA ALA A 514 10.89 9.46 -2.97
C ALA A 514 9.95 8.24 -3.03
N SER A 515 8.72 8.42 -3.51
CA SER A 515 7.76 7.33 -3.67
C SER A 515 8.27 6.25 -4.62
N ILE A 516 8.81 6.64 -5.78
CA ILE A 516 9.36 5.67 -6.76
C ILE A 516 10.50 4.86 -6.15
N VAL A 517 11.46 5.51 -5.48
CA VAL A 517 12.62 4.81 -4.87
C VAL A 517 12.16 3.89 -3.74
N MET A 518 11.26 4.36 -2.87
CA MET A 518 10.73 3.55 -1.78
C MET A 518 9.89 2.37 -2.28
N PHE A 519 9.07 2.56 -3.30
CA PHE A 519 8.31 1.49 -3.96
C PHE A 519 9.23 0.39 -4.52
N ALA A 520 10.32 0.80 -5.17
CA ALA A 520 11.30 -0.14 -5.71
C ALA A 520 11.98 -0.97 -4.61
N GLY A 521 12.12 -0.44 -3.40
CA GLY A 521 12.68 -1.17 -2.25
C GLY A 521 11.65 -1.99 -1.46
N THR A 522 10.35 -1.77 -1.66
CA THR A 522 9.28 -2.44 -0.89
C THR A 522 8.47 -3.43 -1.73
N PHE A 523 7.69 -2.95 -2.68
CA PHE A 523 6.79 -3.80 -3.48
C PHE A 523 7.51 -4.61 -4.55
N ALA A 524 8.41 -3.99 -5.31
CA ALA A 524 9.04 -4.63 -6.46
C ALA A 524 9.82 -5.92 -6.11
N PRO A 525 10.56 -6.01 -4.98
CA PRO A 525 11.22 -7.24 -4.57
C PRO A 525 10.24 -8.40 -4.29
N TYR A 526 9.08 -8.11 -3.72
CA TYR A 526 8.05 -9.14 -3.50
C TYR A 526 7.51 -9.69 -4.81
N LEU A 527 7.22 -8.81 -5.76
CA LEU A 527 6.77 -9.22 -7.08
C LEU A 527 7.81 -10.10 -7.77
N SER A 528 9.10 -9.72 -7.69
CA SER A 528 10.20 -10.53 -8.25
C SER A 528 10.32 -11.88 -7.56
N TYR A 529 10.26 -11.91 -6.23
CA TYR A 529 10.33 -13.15 -5.45
C TYR A 529 9.24 -14.15 -5.84
N TYR A 530 7.98 -13.70 -5.91
CA TYR A 530 6.88 -14.59 -6.28
C TYR A 530 6.88 -14.98 -7.76
N TYR A 531 7.39 -14.11 -8.63
CA TYR A 531 7.64 -14.48 -10.03
C TYR A 531 8.67 -15.60 -10.16
N ASP A 532 9.82 -15.47 -9.49
CA ASP A 532 10.87 -16.50 -9.50
C ASP A 532 10.38 -17.80 -8.84
N LYS A 533 9.65 -17.70 -7.71
CA LYS A 533 9.05 -18.84 -7.03
C LYS A 533 8.08 -19.60 -7.95
N TYR A 534 7.15 -18.88 -8.59
CA TYR A 534 6.21 -19.48 -9.54
C TYR A 534 6.92 -20.12 -10.73
N LYS A 535 7.89 -19.41 -11.31
CA LYS A 535 8.66 -19.90 -12.47
C LYS A 535 9.42 -21.18 -12.16
N ASN A 536 10.07 -21.23 -10.99
CA ASN A 536 10.94 -22.36 -10.61
C ASN A 536 10.13 -23.58 -10.15
N GLY A 537 8.97 -23.37 -9.52
CA GLY A 537 8.11 -24.45 -9.01
C GLY A 537 6.97 -24.85 -9.96
N LYS A 538 6.95 -24.40 -11.22
CA LYS A 538 5.82 -24.54 -12.13
C LYS A 538 5.35 -25.98 -12.34
N GLU A 539 6.27 -26.93 -12.47
CA GLU A 539 5.94 -28.34 -12.67
C GLU A 539 5.35 -28.92 -11.38
N ASP A 540 5.96 -28.61 -10.22
CA ASP A 540 5.44 -29.07 -8.92
C ASP A 540 4.03 -28.54 -8.68
N TYR A 541 3.78 -27.26 -8.96
CA TYR A 541 2.46 -26.66 -8.79
C TYR A 541 1.39 -27.28 -9.68
N LYS A 542 1.78 -27.75 -10.87
CA LYS A 542 0.87 -28.46 -11.77
C LYS A 542 0.46 -29.82 -11.21
N GLU A 543 1.42 -30.58 -10.65
CA GLU A 543 1.13 -31.85 -10.01
C GLU A 543 0.26 -31.66 -8.77
N VAL A 544 0.56 -30.66 -7.93
CA VAL A 544 -0.27 -30.30 -6.78
C VAL A 544 -1.69 -29.94 -7.22
N GLU A 545 -1.86 -29.19 -8.30
CA GLU A 545 -3.18 -28.84 -8.85
C GLU A 545 -3.98 -30.09 -9.29
N GLU A 546 -3.32 -31.10 -9.88
CA GLU A 546 -3.96 -32.36 -10.25
C GLU A 546 -4.38 -33.17 -9.01
N ILE A 547 -3.57 -33.18 -7.97
CA ILE A 547 -3.91 -33.83 -6.70
C ILE A 547 -5.12 -33.15 -6.03
N ILE A 548 -5.14 -31.81 -5.96
CA ILE A 548 -6.27 -31.05 -5.40
C ILE A 548 -7.58 -31.38 -6.15
N LYS A 549 -7.52 -31.59 -7.48
CA LYS A 549 -8.70 -31.94 -8.29
C LYS A 549 -9.27 -33.33 -8.00
N THR A 550 -8.52 -34.20 -7.32
CA THR A 550 -9.02 -35.53 -6.92
C THR A 550 -10.06 -35.45 -5.80
N VAL A 551 -10.06 -34.38 -5.02
CA VAL A 551 -11.03 -34.15 -3.95
C VAL A 551 -12.34 -33.61 -4.55
N PRO A 552 -13.50 -34.30 -4.29
CA PRO A 552 -14.79 -33.84 -4.77
C PRO A 552 -15.19 -32.48 -4.21
N LYS A 553 -15.86 -31.64 -5.02
CA LYS A 553 -16.26 -30.27 -4.62
C LYS A 553 -17.40 -30.22 -3.61
N ASP A 554 -18.10 -31.32 -3.43
CA ASP A 554 -19.21 -31.52 -2.48
C ASP A 554 -18.79 -32.23 -1.20
N ALA A 555 -17.54 -32.73 -1.15
CA ALA A 555 -16.98 -33.35 0.05
C ALA A 555 -16.69 -32.30 1.14
N SER A 556 -16.80 -32.74 2.39
CA SER A 556 -16.26 -31.99 3.52
C SER A 556 -14.73 -32.14 3.59
N VAL A 557 -14.01 -31.05 3.84
CA VAL A 557 -12.55 -31.04 3.76
C VAL A 557 -11.94 -30.24 4.90
N THR A 558 -10.96 -30.82 5.59
CA THR A 558 -10.04 -30.11 6.48
C THR A 558 -8.73 -29.87 5.76
N VAL A 559 -8.26 -28.62 5.71
CA VAL A 559 -7.14 -28.20 4.85
C VAL A 559 -6.15 -27.37 5.65
N SER A 560 -4.87 -27.56 5.43
CA SER A 560 -3.85 -26.65 5.93
C SER A 560 -3.80 -25.33 5.14
N GLY A 561 -3.37 -24.26 5.80
CA GLY A 561 -3.52 -22.85 5.42
C GLY A 561 -3.20 -22.50 3.97
N TYR A 562 -2.07 -22.96 3.42
CA TYR A 562 -1.64 -22.58 2.05
C TYR A 562 -2.51 -23.16 0.93
N TYR A 563 -3.22 -24.27 1.16
CA TYR A 563 -4.13 -24.86 0.17
C TYR A 563 -5.58 -24.40 0.33
N MET A 564 -5.92 -23.77 1.44
CA MET A 564 -7.28 -23.34 1.78
C MET A 564 -8.01 -22.60 0.64
N PRO A 565 -7.44 -21.57 -0.02
CA PRO A 565 -8.13 -20.83 -1.08
C PRO A 565 -8.47 -21.67 -2.30
N HIS A 566 -7.84 -22.84 -2.49
CA HIS A 566 -8.07 -23.73 -3.63
C HIS A 566 -9.30 -24.62 -3.46
N PHE A 567 -9.76 -24.78 -2.22
CA PHE A 567 -10.97 -25.53 -1.84
C PHE A 567 -12.20 -24.63 -1.65
N TYR A 568 -12.16 -23.37 -2.07
CA TYR A 568 -13.23 -22.39 -1.89
C TYR A 568 -14.63 -22.83 -2.33
N ARG A 569 -14.75 -23.84 -3.19
CA ARG A 569 -16.03 -24.41 -3.66
C ARG A 569 -16.61 -25.44 -2.72
N ASN A 570 -15.80 -26.02 -1.85
CA ASN A 570 -16.24 -26.94 -0.81
C ASN A 570 -16.91 -26.11 0.29
N ILE A 571 -18.18 -26.39 0.58
CA ILE A 571 -18.98 -25.62 1.55
C ILE A 571 -18.55 -25.97 2.97
N ASP A 572 -18.36 -27.27 3.23
CA ASP A 572 -17.85 -27.76 4.50
C ASP A 572 -16.32 -27.82 4.44
N LEU A 573 -15.71 -26.63 4.55
CA LEU A 573 -14.27 -26.41 4.47
C LEU A 573 -13.76 -25.89 5.82
N TYR A 574 -12.80 -26.58 6.41
CA TYR A 574 -12.25 -26.28 7.74
C TYR A 574 -10.75 -26.08 7.69
N ASP A 575 -10.26 -25.23 8.58
CA ASP A 575 -8.82 -25.01 8.77
C ASP A 575 -8.25 -26.03 9.76
N ALA A 576 -7.14 -26.66 9.41
CA ALA A 576 -6.43 -27.61 10.26
C ALA A 576 -5.96 -26.99 11.60
N THR A 577 -5.82 -25.68 11.69
CA THR A 577 -5.48 -25.00 12.96
C THR A 577 -6.63 -24.96 13.98
N HIS A 578 -7.85 -25.33 13.59
CA HIS A 578 -9.06 -25.34 14.42
C HIS A 578 -9.59 -26.77 14.65
N LEU A 579 -8.72 -27.76 14.73
CA LEU A 579 -9.07 -29.19 14.90
C LEU A 579 -9.80 -29.53 16.22
N GLU A 580 -9.84 -28.60 17.17
CA GLU A 580 -10.48 -28.79 18.48
C GLU A 580 -12.02 -28.68 18.45
N THR A 581 -12.60 -28.24 17.34
CA THR A 581 -14.06 -28.08 17.20
C THR A 581 -14.70 -29.38 16.72
N ASP A 582 -15.89 -29.72 17.25
CA ASP A 582 -16.58 -30.96 16.87
C ASP A 582 -16.97 -31.01 15.38
N ASP A 583 -17.16 -29.85 14.74
CA ASP A 583 -17.61 -29.74 13.34
C ASP A 583 -16.54 -30.16 12.32
N ASN A 584 -15.24 -30.16 12.68
CA ASN A 584 -14.14 -30.50 11.76
C ASN A 584 -13.44 -31.84 12.05
N LYS A 585 -13.95 -32.61 13.02
CA LYS A 585 -13.34 -33.89 13.45
C LYS A 585 -13.61 -35.07 12.50
N HIS A 586 -14.51 -34.97 11.56
CA HIS A 586 -14.98 -36.10 10.76
C HIS A 586 -15.20 -35.76 9.29
N THR A 587 -14.39 -34.86 8.72
CA THR A 587 -14.47 -34.52 7.31
C THR A 587 -14.12 -35.70 6.41
N ASP A 588 -14.73 -35.75 5.20
CA ASP A 588 -14.49 -36.83 4.23
C ASP A 588 -13.04 -36.87 3.76
N TYR A 589 -12.38 -35.70 3.70
CA TYR A 589 -10.97 -35.57 3.29
C TYR A 589 -10.19 -34.67 4.23
N VAL A 590 -8.91 -35.01 4.40
CA VAL A 590 -7.90 -34.18 5.08
C VAL A 590 -6.78 -33.89 4.10
N VAL A 591 -6.44 -32.64 3.91
CA VAL A 591 -5.39 -32.17 2.99
C VAL A 591 -4.28 -31.50 3.80
N VAL A 592 -3.11 -32.09 3.75
CA VAL A 592 -1.96 -31.69 4.57
C VAL A 592 -0.92 -31.01 3.70
N ASP A 593 -0.41 -29.86 4.15
CA ASP A 593 0.74 -29.19 3.56
C ASP A 593 2.03 -29.71 4.22
N GLU A 594 2.80 -30.49 3.49
CA GLU A 594 4.06 -31.06 4.00
C GLU A 594 5.20 -30.04 4.14
N ARG A 595 4.99 -28.78 3.69
CA ARG A 595 5.96 -27.70 3.82
C ARG A 595 5.94 -27.05 5.21
N ASP A 596 4.86 -27.29 5.97
CA ASP A 596 4.65 -26.78 7.33
C ASP A 596 4.60 -27.93 8.34
N ASN A 597 5.65 -28.08 9.12
CA ASN A 597 5.77 -29.19 10.06
C ASN A 597 4.74 -29.13 11.20
N GLU A 598 4.34 -27.94 11.67
CA GLU A 598 3.39 -27.81 12.78
C GLU A 598 1.97 -28.20 12.34
N GLU A 599 1.56 -27.82 11.14
CA GLU A 599 0.27 -28.23 10.58
C GLU A 599 0.24 -29.73 10.25
N VAL A 600 1.36 -30.27 9.78
CA VAL A 600 1.51 -31.72 9.54
C VAL A 600 1.33 -32.48 10.85
N GLU A 601 1.96 -32.07 11.94
CA GLU A 601 1.80 -32.72 13.26
C GLU A 601 0.34 -32.72 13.73
N LYS A 602 -0.33 -31.56 13.65
CA LYS A 602 -1.75 -31.43 14.03
C LYS A 602 -2.64 -32.35 13.20
N ALA A 603 -2.44 -32.38 11.90
CA ALA A 603 -3.22 -33.22 11.00
C ALA A 603 -2.93 -34.72 11.22
N MET A 604 -1.68 -35.09 11.54
CA MET A 604 -1.31 -36.48 11.87
C MET A 604 -1.97 -36.97 13.17
N ILE A 605 -1.97 -36.14 14.22
CA ILE A 605 -2.67 -36.43 15.48
C ILE A 605 -4.16 -36.65 15.22
N PHE A 606 -4.77 -35.78 14.44
CA PHE A 606 -6.18 -35.86 14.07
C PHE A 606 -6.51 -37.16 13.30
N MET A 607 -5.67 -37.57 12.36
CA MET A 607 -5.87 -38.82 11.59
C MET A 607 -5.67 -40.08 12.39
N LEU A 608 -4.87 -40.04 13.47
CA LEU A 608 -4.70 -41.20 14.38
C LEU A 608 -5.96 -41.48 15.20
N GLU A 609 -6.79 -40.46 15.44
CA GLU A 609 -8.08 -40.59 16.15
C GLU A 609 -9.22 -41.09 15.23
N ASP A 610 -9.14 -40.78 13.91
CA ASP A 610 -10.07 -41.21 12.88
C ASP A 610 -9.36 -42.13 11.86
N GLU A 611 -10.03 -43.14 11.32
CA GLU A 611 -9.47 -44.06 10.33
C GLU A 611 -9.45 -43.41 8.93
N TYR A 612 -8.31 -42.82 8.54
CA TYR A 612 -8.06 -42.27 7.23
C TYR A 612 -7.03 -43.07 6.46
N GLU A 613 -7.21 -43.14 5.12
CA GLU A 613 -6.23 -43.71 4.19
C GLU A 613 -5.64 -42.65 3.26
N GLU A 614 -4.36 -42.76 2.95
CA GLU A 614 -3.69 -41.91 1.96
C GLU A 614 -4.20 -42.27 0.56
N VAL A 615 -4.75 -41.29 -0.17
CA VAL A 615 -5.29 -41.47 -1.52
C VAL A 615 -4.47 -40.76 -2.61
N ALA A 616 -3.74 -39.71 -2.28
CA ALA A 616 -2.85 -39.02 -3.20
C ALA A 616 -1.75 -38.28 -2.45
N ARG A 617 -0.54 -38.24 -3.03
CA ARG A 617 0.61 -37.58 -2.42
C ARG A 617 1.57 -37.01 -3.46
N LYS A 618 2.19 -35.90 -3.13
CA LYS A 618 3.43 -35.39 -3.71
C LYS A 618 4.38 -35.05 -2.58
N ASP A 619 5.45 -35.82 -2.46
CA ASP A 619 6.44 -35.69 -1.39
C ASP A 619 6.97 -34.27 -1.25
N GLY A 620 6.98 -33.77 -0.02
CA GLY A 620 7.42 -32.42 0.33
C GLY A 620 6.47 -31.29 -0.10
N TRP A 621 5.25 -31.62 -0.55
CA TRP A 621 4.24 -30.67 -0.97
C TRP A 621 2.89 -30.92 -0.34
N ILE A 622 2.18 -31.99 -0.72
CA ILE A 622 0.80 -32.22 -0.35
C ILE A 622 0.52 -33.70 -0.15
N THR A 623 -0.22 -34.02 0.89
CA THR A 623 -0.83 -35.36 1.07
C THR A 623 -2.33 -35.19 1.27
N VAL A 624 -3.10 -36.02 0.57
CA VAL A 624 -4.55 -36.10 0.67
C VAL A 624 -4.92 -37.44 1.27
N TYR A 625 -5.68 -37.38 2.36
CA TYR A 625 -6.23 -38.53 3.04
C TYR A 625 -7.74 -38.53 2.88
N LYS A 626 -8.31 -39.73 2.75
CA LYS A 626 -9.76 -39.94 2.69
C LYS A 626 -10.20 -40.78 3.88
N LYS A 627 -11.34 -40.44 4.47
CA LYS A 627 -11.93 -41.22 5.56
C LYS A 627 -12.32 -42.59 5.06
N VAL A 628 -11.99 -43.66 5.84
CA VAL A 628 -12.41 -45.04 5.60
C VAL A 628 -13.83 -45.20 6.14
N ASP A 629 -14.75 -45.73 5.31
CA ASP A 629 -16.16 -45.96 5.64
C ASP A 629 -16.35 -47.02 6.74
#